data_f1a18aef6682fae37f4f7237f88f97ed
#
_entry.id   f1a18aef6682fae37f4f7237f88f97ed
#
_cell.length_a   1.000
_cell.length_b   1.000
_cell.length_c   1.000
_cell.angle_alpha   90.00
_cell.angle_beta   90.00
_cell.angle_gamma   90.00
#
_symmetry.space_group_name_H-M   'P 1'
#
loop_
_entity.id
_entity.type
_entity.pdbx_description
1 polymer ?
#
loop_
_entity_poly.entity_id
_entity_poly.type
_entity_poly.pdbx_seq_one_letter_code
_entity_poly.pdbx_strand_id
1 'polypeptide(L)'
;MSTDATPEYDYEELGLVAGLEIHQQLDTATKLFCDSPTVERDPDEADREITRRLHPTKSELGELDDAAMEESRVDREFTYLAYDTTCLVEEDDEPPRRVDSEALSVALQIADLLDVSVVDQAHVMRKLVIDGSNTSGFQRSILLGQHGEIETSEGTVSIADLMLEEESAKRVEETDDGVVYSLDRLGVPLVEIGTGPDIRSPEGAREAAARIGMLLRSTGAVKRGLGTIRQDVNVSIAEGARVEVKGVQDLAGIEDIVRGEVGRQAELLAIRDELRDRDASVGDVRDVTGVFADTESGVIRGALDSGGKVTAVPLFGFDGLVGREIQSDRRLGTELSDHAKRHGAGGIFHTDELPAYGVTEAEVEALR
;
A
#
# COMPACT_ATOMS: atom_id res chain seq x y z
N MET A 1 -10.69 -29.49 8.97
CA MET A 1 -10.38 -28.50 10.00
C MET A 1 -8.97 -28.82 10.47
N SER A 2 -7.96 -28.34 9.77
CA SER A 2 -6.56 -28.36 10.22
C SER A 2 -6.36 -27.11 11.05
N THR A 3 -6.18 -27.28 12.35
CA THR A 3 -5.67 -26.21 13.21
C THR A 3 -4.15 -26.21 13.03
N ASP A 4 -3.68 -25.68 11.92
CA ASP A 4 -2.28 -25.30 11.82
C ASP A 4 -2.07 -24.12 12.77
N ALA A 5 -1.50 -24.44 13.94
CA ALA A 5 -1.07 -23.42 14.87
C ALA A 5 0.02 -22.61 14.15
N THR A 6 -0.22 -21.31 13.98
CA THR A 6 0.80 -20.38 13.51
C THR A 6 2.06 -20.60 14.36
N PRO A 7 3.24 -20.82 13.77
CA PRO A 7 4.46 -20.98 14.53
C PRO A 7 4.63 -19.81 15.52
N GLU A 8 4.93 -20.13 16.76
CA GLU A 8 5.23 -19.13 17.77
C GLU A 8 6.68 -18.68 17.54
N TYR A 9 6.87 -17.45 17.07
CA TYR A 9 8.18 -16.86 16.81
C TYR A 9 8.70 -16.17 18.07
N ASP A 10 10.00 -16.27 18.35
CA ASP A 10 10.69 -15.43 19.31
C ASP A 10 10.98 -14.07 18.64
N TYR A 11 10.12 -13.10 18.87
CA TYR A 11 10.20 -11.78 18.24
C TYR A 11 11.44 -11.00 18.70
N GLU A 12 11.94 -11.22 19.93
CA GLU A 12 13.15 -10.59 20.44
C GLU A 12 14.38 -11.17 19.74
N GLU A 13 14.47 -12.49 19.57
CA GLU A 13 15.56 -13.15 18.85
C GLU A 13 15.59 -12.76 17.37
N LEU A 14 14.41 -12.67 16.72
CA LEU A 14 14.28 -12.22 15.34
C LEU A 14 14.57 -10.72 15.18
N GLY A 15 14.58 -9.96 16.27
CA GLY A 15 14.78 -8.52 16.24
C GLY A 15 13.64 -7.79 15.53
N LEU A 16 12.39 -8.15 15.87
CA LEU A 16 11.20 -7.48 15.34
C LEU A 16 11.22 -5.99 15.64
N VAL A 17 10.99 -5.21 14.61
CA VAL A 17 10.75 -3.77 14.66
C VAL A 17 9.51 -3.45 13.85
N ALA A 18 8.52 -2.81 14.48
CA ALA A 18 7.34 -2.32 13.80
C ALA A 18 7.08 -0.85 14.11
N GLY A 19 6.35 -0.20 13.21
CA GLY A 19 5.85 1.17 13.34
C GLY A 19 4.51 1.29 12.62
N LEU A 20 3.76 2.32 12.96
CA LEU A 20 2.42 2.58 12.44
C LEU A 20 2.38 3.94 11.76
N GLU A 21 1.59 4.03 10.70
CA GLU A 21 1.16 5.29 10.08
C GLU A 21 -0.37 5.32 10.10
N ILE A 22 -0.94 6.26 10.83
CA ILE A 22 -2.37 6.30 11.10
C ILE A 22 -2.97 7.54 10.45
N HIS A 23 -3.91 7.32 9.53
CA HIS A 23 -4.65 8.35 8.84
C HIS A 23 -6.06 8.44 9.41
N GLN A 24 -6.47 9.59 9.90
CA GLN A 24 -7.80 9.83 10.45
C GLN A 24 -8.43 11.09 9.86
N GLN A 25 -9.59 10.95 9.24
CA GLN A 25 -10.39 12.09 8.78
C GLN A 25 -10.94 12.88 9.98
N LEU A 26 -10.85 14.22 9.88
CA LEU A 26 -11.46 15.13 10.85
C LEU A 26 -12.92 15.39 10.50
N ASP A 27 -13.73 15.61 11.52
CA ASP A 27 -15.16 15.95 11.40
C ASP A 27 -15.35 17.47 11.46
N THR A 28 -14.95 18.13 10.37
CA THR A 28 -15.04 19.59 10.20
C THR A 28 -16.22 19.97 9.30
N ALA A 29 -16.68 21.22 9.39
CA ALA A 29 -17.76 21.71 8.54
C ALA A 29 -17.32 21.87 7.09
N THR A 30 -16.05 22.26 6.86
CA THR A 30 -15.48 22.52 5.53
C THR A 30 -14.21 21.73 5.27
N LYS A 31 -13.89 21.58 4.00
CA LYS A 31 -12.65 20.94 3.53
C LYS A 31 -11.44 21.80 3.86
N LEU A 32 -10.22 21.22 3.80
CA LEU A 32 -9.01 21.83 4.32
C LEU A 32 -8.60 23.14 3.63
N PHE A 33 -8.80 23.25 2.32
CA PHE A 33 -8.35 24.40 1.52
C PHE A 33 -9.47 25.07 0.70
N CYS A 34 -10.73 24.84 1.06
CA CYS A 34 -11.89 25.48 0.45
C CYS A 34 -13.09 25.49 1.40
N ASP A 35 -14.18 26.14 1.00
CA ASP A 35 -15.42 26.21 1.80
C ASP A 35 -16.43 25.13 1.45
N SER A 36 -16.05 24.12 0.65
CA SER A 36 -16.91 22.98 0.32
C SER A 36 -17.17 22.14 1.58
N PRO A 37 -18.39 21.64 1.78
CA PRO A 37 -18.72 20.82 2.94
C PRO A 37 -18.06 19.44 2.87
N THR A 38 -17.76 18.83 4.03
CA THR A 38 -17.17 17.48 4.16
C THR A 38 -18.22 16.37 4.13
N VAL A 39 -19.20 16.47 3.23
CA VAL A 39 -20.32 15.52 3.09
C VAL A 39 -19.97 14.53 1.98
N GLU A 40 -20.09 13.25 2.29
CA GLU A 40 -19.95 12.19 1.28
C GLU A 40 -21.21 12.10 0.41
N ARG A 41 -21.01 11.78 -0.88
CA ARG A 41 -22.04 11.56 -1.90
C ARG A 41 -21.90 10.16 -2.49
N ASP A 42 -23.02 9.60 -2.92
CA ASP A 42 -22.95 8.38 -3.73
C ASP A 42 -22.50 8.72 -5.17
N PRO A 43 -21.77 7.81 -5.84
CA PRO A 43 -21.36 8.04 -7.24
C PRO A 43 -22.49 8.39 -8.20
N ASP A 44 -23.68 7.83 -7.95
CA ASP A 44 -24.89 8.08 -8.76
C ASP A 44 -25.46 9.52 -8.59
N GLU A 45 -25.01 10.25 -7.58
CA GLU A 45 -25.43 11.65 -7.34
C GLU A 45 -24.51 12.67 -8.04
N ALA A 46 -23.55 12.21 -8.86
CA ALA A 46 -22.63 13.11 -9.57
C ALA A 46 -23.37 14.03 -10.54
N ASP A 47 -23.11 15.34 -10.43
CA ASP A 47 -23.72 16.36 -11.30
C ASP A 47 -22.99 16.46 -12.64
N ARG A 48 -21.70 16.14 -12.66
CA ARG A 48 -20.84 16.21 -13.85
C ARG A 48 -19.62 15.31 -13.73
N GLU A 49 -19.00 15.06 -14.87
CA GLU A 49 -17.75 14.31 -15.00
C GLU A 49 -16.68 15.18 -15.62
N ILE A 50 -15.44 15.03 -15.13
CA ILE A 50 -14.26 15.72 -15.63
C ILE A 50 -13.22 14.67 -15.98
N THR A 51 -12.71 14.67 -17.20
CA THR A 51 -11.70 13.73 -17.64
C THR A 51 -10.34 14.43 -17.76
N ARG A 52 -9.29 13.79 -17.22
CA ARG A 52 -7.92 14.28 -17.28
C ARG A 52 -6.92 13.17 -17.54
N ARG A 53 -5.76 13.56 -18.07
CA ARG A 53 -4.56 12.75 -18.16
C ARG A 53 -3.45 13.48 -17.44
N LEU A 54 -2.84 12.83 -16.46
CA LEU A 54 -1.73 13.41 -15.71
C LEU A 54 -0.43 13.26 -16.50
N HIS A 55 0.32 14.32 -16.55
CA HIS A 55 1.66 14.34 -17.14
C HIS A 55 2.68 14.69 -16.07
N PRO A 56 3.82 13.95 -15.99
CA PRO A 56 4.87 14.27 -15.05
C PRO A 56 5.42 15.68 -15.31
N THR A 57 5.44 16.50 -14.29
CA THR A 57 6.03 17.83 -14.34
C THR A 57 7.48 17.79 -13.86
N LYS A 58 8.33 18.60 -14.49
CA LYS A 58 9.72 18.77 -14.04
C LYS A 58 9.77 19.53 -12.72
N SER A 59 10.63 19.07 -11.81
CA SER A 59 10.99 19.82 -10.63
C SER A 59 11.64 21.16 -11.00
N GLU A 60 11.79 22.06 -10.05
CA GLU A 60 12.52 23.33 -10.24
C GLU A 60 13.98 23.12 -10.66
N LEU A 61 14.57 21.98 -10.33
CA LEU A 61 15.90 21.56 -10.75
C LEU A 61 15.93 20.91 -12.14
N GLY A 62 14.76 20.74 -12.77
CA GLY A 62 14.62 20.13 -14.09
C GLY A 62 14.59 18.59 -14.08
N GLU A 63 14.55 18.00 -12.90
CA GLU A 63 14.46 16.54 -12.71
C GLU A 63 13.00 16.08 -12.82
N LEU A 64 12.80 14.90 -13.38
CA LEU A 64 11.51 14.20 -13.40
C LEU A 64 11.55 13.08 -12.34
N ASP A 65 10.45 12.89 -11.64
CA ASP A 65 10.28 11.75 -10.76
C ASP A 65 10.17 10.46 -11.57
N ASP A 66 10.96 9.44 -11.21
CA ASP A 66 11.04 8.18 -11.96
C ASP A 66 9.70 7.41 -11.92
N ALA A 67 8.96 7.46 -10.81
CA ALA A 67 7.66 6.80 -10.70
C ALA A 67 6.61 7.53 -11.54
N ALA A 68 6.62 8.87 -11.58
CA ALA A 68 5.75 9.67 -12.43
C ALA A 68 6.05 9.44 -13.93
N MET A 69 7.32 9.24 -14.28
CA MET A 69 7.70 8.88 -15.65
C MET A 69 7.18 7.49 -16.05
N GLU A 70 7.26 6.51 -15.15
CA GLU A 70 6.79 5.16 -15.42
C GLU A 70 5.26 5.13 -15.56
N GLU A 71 4.51 5.80 -14.67
CA GLU A 71 3.05 5.90 -14.76
C GLU A 71 2.62 6.61 -16.06
N SER A 72 3.33 7.64 -16.50
CA SER A 72 3.02 8.34 -17.76
C SER A 72 3.13 7.47 -19.01
N ARG A 73 3.84 6.34 -18.96
CA ARG A 73 3.94 5.38 -20.07
C ARG A 73 2.68 4.56 -20.27
N VAL A 74 1.86 4.46 -19.23
CA VAL A 74 0.59 3.69 -19.27
C VAL A 74 -0.51 4.49 -19.97
N ASP A 75 -0.39 5.83 -20.10
CA ASP A 75 -1.34 6.76 -20.74
C ASP A 75 -2.78 6.57 -20.20
N ARG A 76 -2.94 6.45 -18.89
CA ARG A 76 -4.24 6.27 -18.25
C ARG A 76 -5.08 7.52 -18.29
N GLU A 77 -6.39 7.33 -18.47
CA GLU A 77 -7.39 8.37 -18.35
C GLU A 77 -8.00 8.34 -16.94
N PHE A 78 -8.11 9.52 -16.32
CA PHE A 78 -8.75 9.69 -15.02
C PHE A 78 -10.05 10.45 -15.18
N THR A 79 -11.15 9.81 -14.78
CA THR A 79 -12.48 10.44 -14.77
C THR A 79 -12.84 10.80 -13.32
N TYR A 80 -13.21 12.04 -13.10
CA TYR A 80 -13.59 12.57 -11.80
C TYR A 80 -15.07 12.90 -11.76
N LEU A 81 -15.79 12.28 -10.80
CA LEU A 81 -17.17 12.58 -10.51
C LEU A 81 -17.23 13.80 -9.56
N ALA A 82 -17.85 14.86 -10.02
CA ALA A 82 -18.02 16.10 -9.27
C ALA A 82 -19.48 16.29 -8.84
N TYR A 83 -19.69 16.96 -7.70
CA TYR A 83 -20.97 17.08 -7.02
C TYR A 83 -21.25 18.54 -6.66
N ASP A 84 -22.45 18.81 -6.12
CA ASP A 84 -22.79 20.09 -5.49
C ASP A 84 -21.87 20.47 -4.31
N THR A 85 -21.16 19.48 -3.75
CA THR A 85 -20.14 19.63 -2.69
C THR A 85 -18.71 19.79 -3.21
N THR A 86 -18.51 19.86 -4.52
CA THR A 86 -17.21 20.03 -5.18
C THR A 86 -17.06 21.46 -5.69
N CYS A 87 -15.90 22.07 -5.50
CA CYS A 87 -15.58 23.38 -6.05
C CYS A 87 -14.35 23.36 -6.95
N LEU A 88 -14.04 24.50 -7.59
CA LEU A 88 -12.94 24.63 -8.54
C LEU A 88 -11.55 24.37 -7.90
N VAL A 89 -11.40 24.45 -6.57
CA VAL A 89 -10.15 24.07 -5.90
C VAL A 89 -9.89 22.56 -6.01
N GLU A 90 -10.92 21.71 -5.77
CA GLU A 90 -10.81 20.27 -5.94
C GLU A 90 -10.68 19.87 -7.40
N GLU A 91 -11.17 20.68 -8.32
CA GLU A 91 -11.02 20.49 -9.76
C GLU A 91 -9.68 20.99 -10.30
N ASP A 92 -8.83 21.57 -9.43
CA ASP A 92 -7.54 22.23 -9.79
C ASP A 92 -7.69 23.36 -10.80
N ASP A 93 -8.84 24.02 -10.81
CA ASP A 93 -9.15 25.17 -11.69
C ASP A 93 -9.11 26.51 -10.94
N GLU A 94 -8.95 26.51 -9.61
CA GLU A 94 -8.81 27.68 -8.75
C GLU A 94 -7.70 27.45 -7.69
N PRO A 95 -6.92 28.47 -7.32
CA PRO A 95 -5.93 28.36 -6.26
C PRO A 95 -6.57 27.98 -4.91
N PRO A 96 -5.86 27.21 -4.05
CA PRO A 96 -6.36 26.84 -2.73
C PRO A 96 -6.55 28.08 -1.86
N ARG A 97 -7.53 28.02 -0.96
CA ARG A 97 -7.76 29.03 0.07
C ARG A 97 -6.82 28.83 1.26
N ARG A 98 -7.00 29.61 2.30
CA ARG A 98 -6.28 29.41 3.56
C ARG A 98 -6.69 28.09 4.19
N VAL A 99 -5.74 27.50 4.95
CA VAL A 99 -6.01 26.33 5.78
C VAL A 99 -7.24 26.56 6.66
N ASP A 100 -8.13 25.60 6.69
CA ASP A 100 -9.31 25.64 7.56
C ASP A 100 -8.91 25.74 9.03
N SER A 101 -9.49 26.71 9.74
CA SER A 101 -9.10 27.00 11.12
C SER A 101 -9.63 25.99 12.13
N GLU A 102 -10.75 25.33 11.83
CA GLU A 102 -11.31 24.27 12.66
C GLU A 102 -10.41 23.03 12.57
N ALA A 103 -10.07 22.61 11.35
CA ALA A 103 -9.13 21.49 11.12
C ALA A 103 -7.79 21.72 11.81
N LEU A 104 -7.22 22.91 11.67
CA LEU A 104 -5.97 23.28 12.35
C LEU A 104 -6.10 23.21 13.87
N SER A 105 -7.20 23.72 14.44
CA SER A 105 -7.45 23.68 15.88
C SER A 105 -7.57 22.26 16.41
N VAL A 106 -8.27 21.37 15.69
CA VAL A 106 -8.38 19.95 16.05
C VAL A 106 -7.04 19.25 15.96
N ALA A 107 -6.27 19.48 14.89
CA ALA A 107 -4.96 18.89 14.73
C ALA A 107 -3.97 19.34 15.83
N LEU A 108 -4.03 20.59 16.29
CA LEU A 108 -3.24 21.07 17.42
C LEU A 108 -3.68 20.45 18.75
N GLN A 109 -4.98 20.17 18.95
CA GLN A 109 -5.44 19.39 20.12
C GLN A 109 -4.89 17.96 20.09
N ILE A 110 -4.84 17.35 18.91
CA ILE A 110 -4.23 16.02 18.73
C ILE A 110 -2.73 16.08 19.06
N ALA A 111 -2.03 17.13 18.62
CA ALA A 111 -0.61 17.34 18.96
C ALA A 111 -0.38 17.37 20.48
N ASP A 112 -1.22 18.09 21.22
CA ASP A 112 -1.14 18.16 22.69
C ASP A 112 -1.40 16.79 23.35
N LEU A 113 -2.39 16.03 22.85
CA LEU A 113 -2.71 14.68 23.35
C LEU A 113 -1.63 13.64 23.09
N LEU A 114 -0.80 13.84 22.08
CA LEU A 114 0.30 12.96 21.67
C LEU A 114 1.68 13.49 22.16
N ASP A 115 1.69 14.53 23.00
CA ASP A 115 2.90 15.22 23.47
C ASP A 115 3.86 15.64 22.35
N VAL A 116 3.30 16.02 21.18
CA VAL A 116 4.05 16.40 20.00
C VAL A 116 4.55 17.83 20.11
N SER A 117 5.83 18.05 19.86
CA SER A 117 6.45 19.38 19.75
C SER A 117 6.02 20.06 18.46
N VAL A 118 5.14 21.06 18.56
CA VAL A 118 4.60 21.80 17.42
C VAL A 118 5.70 22.68 16.80
N VAL A 119 5.75 22.73 15.46
CA VAL A 119 6.71 23.56 14.71
C VAL A 119 6.40 25.05 14.85
N ASP A 120 7.44 25.90 14.87
CA ASP A 120 7.28 27.37 14.95
C ASP A 120 6.64 27.95 13.68
N GLN A 121 6.83 27.29 12.55
CA GLN A 121 6.31 27.70 11.24
C GLN A 121 5.92 26.49 10.41
N ALA A 122 4.64 26.39 10.05
CA ALA A 122 4.12 25.36 9.18
C ALA A 122 4.09 25.81 7.72
N HIS A 123 4.51 24.94 6.83
CA HIS A 123 4.49 25.15 5.39
C HIS A 123 3.59 24.13 4.72
N VAL A 124 2.78 24.56 3.75
CA VAL A 124 2.04 23.65 2.88
C VAL A 124 2.98 23.08 1.83
N MET A 125 3.24 21.79 1.92
CA MET A 125 4.07 21.04 0.97
C MET A 125 3.20 20.38 -0.10
N ARG A 126 3.81 20.00 -1.21
CA ARG A 126 3.20 19.23 -2.29
C ARG A 126 3.82 17.83 -2.31
N LYS A 127 3.09 16.84 -1.75
CA LYS A 127 3.46 15.44 -1.80
C LYS A 127 2.99 14.87 -3.15
N LEU A 128 3.92 14.52 -4.04
CA LEU A 128 3.60 14.05 -5.39
C LEU A 128 2.70 12.81 -5.35
N VAL A 129 1.63 12.81 -6.14
CA VAL A 129 0.66 11.70 -6.27
C VAL A 129 0.43 11.46 -7.76
N ILE A 130 0.76 10.25 -8.22
CA ILE A 130 0.79 9.90 -9.64
C ILE A 130 -0.35 8.99 -10.09
N ASP A 131 -1.12 8.43 -9.15
CA ASP A 131 -2.21 7.48 -9.43
C ASP A 131 -3.54 8.15 -9.82
N GLY A 132 -3.56 9.47 -9.92
CA GLY A 132 -4.75 10.25 -10.27
C GLY A 132 -5.70 10.54 -9.10
N SER A 133 -5.45 10.04 -7.90
CA SER A 133 -6.32 10.28 -6.73
C SER A 133 -6.36 11.74 -6.25
N ASN A 134 -5.46 12.58 -6.75
CA ASN A 134 -5.49 14.04 -6.58
C ASN A 134 -5.47 14.70 -7.96
N THR A 135 -6.44 15.52 -8.26
CA THR A 135 -6.63 16.20 -9.55
C THR A 135 -5.44 17.07 -9.95
N SER A 136 -4.73 17.65 -8.97
CA SER A 136 -3.53 18.47 -9.15
C SER A 136 -2.25 17.66 -9.35
N GLY A 137 -2.29 16.32 -9.21
CA GLY A 137 -1.10 15.47 -9.25
C GLY A 137 -0.23 15.52 -7.99
N PHE A 138 -0.71 16.14 -6.91
CA PHE A 138 -0.07 16.17 -5.60
C PHE A 138 -1.11 16.33 -4.48
N GLN A 139 -0.75 15.86 -3.29
CA GLN A 139 -1.50 16.05 -2.04
C GLN A 139 -0.87 17.21 -1.27
N ARG A 140 -1.69 18.16 -0.76
CA ARG A 140 -1.22 19.23 0.11
C ARG A 140 -1.08 18.72 1.52
N SER A 141 0.12 18.76 2.07
CA SER A 141 0.49 18.23 3.38
C SER A 141 1.20 19.28 4.21
N ILE A 142 0.89 19.36 5.49
CA ILE A 142 1.43 20.31 6.45
C ILE A 142 2.07 19.57 7.61
N LEU A 143 3.38 19.66 7.80
CA LEU A 143 4.01 19.20 9.03
C LEU A 143 3.62 20.13 10.17
N LEU A 144 2.90 19.61 11.16
CA LEU A 144 2.49 20.35 12.35
C LEU A 144 3.43 20.17 13.54
N GLY A 145 4.04 18.99 13.68
CA GLY A 145 4.96 18.77 14.78
C GLY A 145 5.63 17.41 14.74
N GLN A 146 6.57 17.21 15.66
CA GLN A 146 7.44 16.03 15.78
C GLN A 146 7.76 15.74 17.23
N HIS A 147 8.40 14.59 17.46
CA HIS A 147 8.96 14.22 18.79
C HIS A 147 7.92 14.09 19.91
N GLY A 148 6.75 13.53 19.59
CA GLY A 148 5.77 13.14 20.58
C GLY A 148 5.98 11.74 21.12
N GLU A 149 5.10 11.31 22.02
CA GLU A 149 5.14 9.96 22.59
C GLU A 149 3.78 9.50 23.13
N ILE A 150 3.61 8.20 23.19
CA ILE A 150 2.51 7.54 23.89
C ILE A 150 3.03 6.42 24.78
N GLU A 151 2.39 6.22 25.93
CA GLU A 151 2.70 5.11 26.82
C GLU A 151 1.85 3.88 26.45
N THR A 152 2.50 2.70 26.37
CA THR A 152 1.88 1.40 26.23
C THR A 152 2.31 0.45 27.35
N SER A 153 1.69 -0.72 27.45
CA SER A 153 2.08 -1.73 28.44
C SER A 153 3.50 -2.29 28.20
N GLU A 154 4.02 -2.17 26.98
CA GLU A 154 5.37 -2.63 26.59
C GLU A 154 6.43 -1.51 26.61
N GLY A 155 6.04 -0.29 26.96
CA GLY A 155 6.92 0.87 27.02
C GLY A 155 6.42 2.03 26.18
N THR A 156 7.27 3.04 26.06
CA THR A 156 6.97 4.26 25.30
C THR A 156 7.13 4.01 23.80
N VAL A 157 6.14 4.43 23.02
CA VAL A 157 6.19 4.49 21.55
C VAL A 157 6.29 5.94 21.14
N SER A 158 7.36 6.31 20.45
CA SER A 158 7.57 7.67 19.96
C SER A 158 6.63 8.00 18.80
N ILE A 159 6.20 9.26 18.71
CA ILE A 159 5.52 9.84 17.56
C ILE A 159 6.57 10.62 16.77
N ALA A 160 6.90 10.13 15.57
CA ALA A 160 7.92 10.74 14.73
C ALA A 160 7.43 12.07 14.14
N ASP A 161 6.21 12.08 13.65
CA ASP A 161 5.58 13.25 13.03
C ASP A 161 4.06 13.23 13.15
N LEU A 162 3.50 14.44 13.04
CA LEU A 162 2.07 14.71 12.92
C LEU A 162 1.87 15.64 11.73
N MET A 163 1.14 15.16 10.73
CA MET A 163 0.80 15.92 9.53
C MET A 163 -0.69 16.29 9.53
N LEU A 164 -1.02 17.43 8.93
CA LEU A 164 -2.37 17.78 8.53
C LEU A 164 -2.42 17.84 7.01
N GLU A 165 -3.27 17.03 6.40
CA GLU A 165 -3.31 16.80 4.97
C GLU A 165 -4.72 16.91 4.41
N GLU A 166 -4.83 17.05 3.09
CA GLU A 166 -6.09 16.84 2.38
C GLU A 166 -6.27 15.36 2.04
N GLU A 167 -7.45 14.80 2.28
CA GLU A 167 -7.77 13.44 1.86
C GLU A 167 -7.79 13.35 0.33
N SER A 168 -7.40 12.20 -0.21
CA SER A 168 -7.46 11.91 -1.65
C SER A 168 -8.88 11.56 -2.11
N ALA A 169 -9.14 11.67 -3.40
CA ALA A 169 -10.39 11.25 -4.02
C ALA A 169 -10.64 9.74 -3.80
N LYS A 170 -11.90 9.37 -3.69
CA LYS A 170 -12.31 7.97 -3.51
C LYS A 170 -12.33 7.28 -4.87
N ARG A 171 -11.58 6.19 -5.02
CA ARG A 171 -11.66 5.35 -6.20
C ARG A 171 -13.00 4.62 -6.26
N VAL A 172 -13.72 4.78 -7.36
CA VAL A 172 -15.02 4.18 -7.61
C VAL A 172 -14.90 2.96 -8.48
N GLU A 173 -14.15 3.08 -9.60
CA GLU A 173 -13.98 2.02 -10.59
C GLU A 173 -12.56 2.07 -11.18
N GLU A 174 -12.04 0.93 -11.58
CA GLU A 174 -10.78 0.80 -12.30
C GLU A 174 -10.99 -0.17 -13.47
N THR A 175 -10.62 0.26 -14.67
CA THR A 175 -10.68 -0.51 -15.91
C THR A 175 -9.29 -0.55 -16.54
N ASP A 176 -9.12 -1.35 -17.61
CA ASP A 176 -7.85 -1.41 -18.33
C ASP A 176 -7.46 -0.05 -18.95
N ASP A 177 -8.43 0.80 -19.26
CA ASP A 177 -8.24 2.09 -19.95
C ASP A 177 -8.16 3.29 -19.00
N GLY A 178 -8.63 3.17 -17.75
CA GLY A 178 -8.68 4.32 -16.85
C GLY A 178 -9.23 4.03 -15.46
N VAL A 179 -9.27 5.08 -14.65
CA VAL A 179 -9.77 5.04 -13.26
C VAL A 179 -10.81 6.12 -13.04
N VAL A 180 -11.91 5.77 -12.38
CA VAL A 180 -12.96 6.70 -11.98
C VAL A 180 -12.82 7.04 -10.50
N TYR A 181 -12.73 8.33 -10.20
CA TYR A 181 -12.63 8.88 -8.84
C TYR A 181 -13.83 9.73 -8.49
N SER A 182 -14.26 9.70 -7.22
CA SER A 182 -15.25 10.60 -6.63
C SER A 182 -14.56 11.73 -5.89
N LEU A 183 -14.90 12.99 -6.21
CA LEU A 183 -14.30 14.19 -5.62
C LEU A 183 -14.95 14.63 -4.30
N ASP A 184 -16.00 13.96 -3.85
CA ASP A 184 -16.66 14.28 -2.58
C ASP A 184 -15.70 14.21 -1.39
N ARG A 185 -14.81 13.22 -1.40
CA ARG A 185 -13.80 12.99 -0.34
C ARG A 185 -12.55 13.84 -0.50
N LEU A 186 -12.18 14.23 -1.73
CA LEU A 186 -10.98 15.03 -1.99
C LEU A 186 -11.02 16.32 -1.19
N GLY A 187 -9.95 16.60 -0.46
CA GLY A 187 -9.82 17.82 0.34
C GLY A 187 -10.42 17.74 1.74
N VAL A 188 -11.08 16.65 2.15
CA VAL A 188 -11.48 16.44 3.54
C VAL A 188 -10.24 16.48 4.43
N PRO A 189 -10.26 17.25 5.56
CA PRO A 189 -9.09 17.31 6.44
C PRO A 189 -8.75 15.95 7.03
N LEU A 190 -7.49 15.58 6.97
CA LEU A 190 -6.92 14.32 7.40
C LEU A 190 -5.72 14.60 8.31
N VAL A 191 -5.62 13.91 9.44
CA VAL A 191 -4.38 13.85 10.19
C VAL A 191 -3.67 12.54 9.89
N GLU A 192 -2.36 12.63 9.62
CA GLU A 192 -1.44 11.51 9.51
C GLU A 192 -0.50 11.53 10.70
N ILE A 193 -0.39 10.41 11.41
CA ILE A 193 0.43 10.23 12.60
C ILE A 193 1.40 9.10 12.33
N GLY A 194 2.69 9.42 12.22
CA GLY A 194 3.77 8.46 12.09
C GLY A 194 4.37 8.11 13.46
N THR A 195 4.43 6.81 13.81
CA THR A 195 5.19 6.38 14.99
C THR A 195 6.64 6.10 14.64
N GLY A 196 7.51 6.16 15.65
CA GLY A 196 8.85 5.61 15.55
C GLY A 196 8.86 4.08 15.46
N PRO A 197 10.03 3.48 15.19
CA PRO A 197 10.20 2.04 15.07
C PRO A 197 10.43 1.39 16.46
N ASP A 198 9.52 1.63 17.40
CA ASP A 198 9.69 1.25 18.81
C ASP A 198 8.95 -0.02 19.20
N ILE A 199 8.00 -0.47 18.38
CA ILE A 199 7.14 -1.62 18.65
C ILE A 199 7.92 -2.92 18.42
N ARG A 200 7.80 -3.87 19.36
CA ARG A 200 8.59 -5.12 19.39
C ARG A 200 7.74 -6.38 19.39
N SER A 201 6.41 -6.24 19.41
CA SER A 201 5.49 -7.39 19.41
C SER A 201 4.24 -7.09 18.56
N PRO A 202 3.53 -8.11 18.06
CA PRO A 202 2.24 -7.96 17.42
C PRO A 202 1.20 -7.31 18.33
N GLU A 203 1.19 -7.70 19.61
CA GLU A 203 0.29 -7.18 20.65
C GLU A 203 0.55 -5.71 20.91
N GLY A 204 1.83 -5.32 20.97
CA GLY A 204 2.26 -3.93 21.10
C GLY A 204 1.82 -3.06 19.95
N ALA A 205 1.85 -3.58 18.70
CA ALA A 205 1.36 -2.87 17.53
C ALA A 205 -0.15 -2.57 17.62
N ARG A 206 -0.94 -3.55 18.01
CA ARG A 206 -2.37 -3.37 18.22
C ARG A 206 -2.66 -2.41 19.37
N GLU A 207 -1.92 -2.52 20.49
CA GLU A 207 -2.09 -1.63 21.65
C GLU A 207 -1.79 -0.17 21.27
N ALA A 208 -0.67 0.09 20.60
CA ALA A 208 -0.29 1.42 20.14
C ALA A 208 -1.36 2.03 19.22
N ALA A 209 -1.84 1.26 18.22
CA ALA A 209 -2.92 1.69 17.33
C ALA A 209 -4.22 1.98 18.09
N ALA A 210 -4.60 1.12 19.03
CA ALA A 210 -5.79 1.31 19.87
C ALA A 210 -5.66 2.55 20.75
N ARG A 211 -4.47 2.81 21.31
CA ARG A 211 -4.18 3.97 22.15
C ARG A 211 -4.30 5.27 21.38
N ILE A 212 -3.66 5.36 20.21
CA ILE A 212 -3.76 6.52 19.32
C ILE A 212 -5.21 6.73 18.90
N GLY A 213 -5.90 5.68 18.41
CA GLY A 213 -7.30 5.77 18.03
C GLY A 213 -8.23 6.22 19.17
N MET A 214 -7.93 5.88 20.42
CA MET A 214 -8.69 6.37 21.58
C MET A 214 -8.43 7.85 21.84
N LEU A 215 -7.18 8.32 21.74
CA LEU A 215 -6.81 9.73 21.88
C LEU A 215 -7.51 10.57 20.80
N LEU A 216 -7.46 10.14 19.54
CA LEU A 216 -8.16 10.78 18.42
C LEU A 216 -9.65 10.92 18.69
N ARG A 217 -10.31 9.84 19.11
CA ARG A 217 -11.76 9.85 19.45
C ARG A 217 -12.09 10.73 20.64
N SER A 218 -11.15 10.93 21.57
CA SER A 218 -11.39 11.77 22.76
C SER A 218 -11.56 13.25 22.42
N THR A 219 -11.04 13.72 21.28
CA THR A 219 -11.28 15.10 20.78
C THR A 219 -12.74 15.37 20.47
N GLY A 220 -13.54 14.33 20.15
CA GLY A 220 -14.90 14.48 19.66
C GLY A 220 -15.03 15.08 18.25
N ALA A 221 -13.91 15.34 17.56
CA ALA A 221 -13.84 16.06 16.29
C ALA A 221 -13.24 15.21 15.15
N VAL A 222 -13.31 13.88 15.24
CA VAL A 222 -12.91 12.96 14.18
C VAL A 222 -14.10 12.21 13.63
N LYS A 223 -14.10 11.97 12.31
CA LYS A 223 -15.13 11.17 11.64
C LYS A 223 -15.13 9.74 12.16
N ARG A 224 -16.30 9.10 12.12
CA ARG A 224 -16.52 7.72 12.53
C ARG A 224 -17.13 6.91 11.40
N GLY A 225 -16.79 5.64 11.34
CA GLY A 225 -17.29 4.71 10.33
C GLY A 225 -16.18 4.06 9.54
N LEU A 226 -16.57 3.13 8.67
CA LEU A 226 -15.61 2.43 7.79
C LEU A 226 -14.93 3.41 6.83
N GLY A 227 -13.62 3.29 6.70
CA GLY A 227 -12.83 4.12 5.78
C GLY A 227 -12.43 5.49 6.31
N THR A 228 -12.95 5.93 7.49
CA THR A 228 -12.59 7.24 8.09
C THR A 228 -11.27 7.20 8.86
N ILE A 229 -10.83 6.02 9.25
CA ILE A 229 -9.51 5.75 9.81
C ILE A 229 -8.85 4.60 9.02
N ARG A 230 -7.59 4.74 8.69
CA ARG A 230 -6.77 3.74 8.03
C ARG A 230 -5.42 3.67 8.72
N GLN A 231 -4.82 2.50 8.71
CA GLN A 231 -3.51 2.29 9.31
C GLN A 231 -2.63 1.56 8.31
N ASP A 232 -1.41 2.03 8.17
CA ASP A 232 -0.35 1.35 7.45
C ASP A 232 0.63 0.81 8.50
N VAL A 233 1.00 -0.47 8.37
CA VAL A 233 1.83 -1.18 9.34
C VAL A 233 3.18 -1.46 8.71
N ASN A 234 4.22 -0.87 9.26
CA ASN A 234 5.60 -1.13 8.88
C ASN A 234 6.17 -2.25 9.75
N VAL A 235 6.73 -3.28 9.12
CA VAL A 235 7.30 -4.46 9.81
C VAL A 235 8.67 -4.81 9.23
N SER A 236 9.63 -5.11 10.10
CA SER A 236 10.93 -5.67 9.71
C SER A 236 11.46 -6.59 10.81
N ILE A 237 12.33 -7.52 10.43
CA ILE A 237 13.19 -8.29 11.34
C ILE A 237 14.67 -7.97 11.04
N ALA A 238 15.60 -8.34 11.95
CA ALA A 238 17.00 -7.90 11.90
C ALA A 238 17.70 -8.18 10.57
N GLU A 239 17.49 -9.36 9.96
CA GLU A 239 18.07 -9.75 8.67
C GLU A 239 17.11 -9.56 7.48
N GLY A 240 15.89 -9.08 7.74
CA GLY A 240 14.85 -8.85 6.75
C GLY A 240 14.88 -7.44 6.16
N ALA A 241 13.78 -7.06 5.53
CA ALA A 241 13.59 -5.73 4.98
C ALA A 241 12.34 -5.08 5.59
N ARG A 242 12.32 -3.75 5.65
CA ARG A 242 11.10 -3.03 6.03
C ARG A 242 10.05 -3.21 4.95
N VAL A 243 8.91 -3.74 5.34
CA VAL A 243 7.72 -3.90 4.50
C VAL A 243 6.58 -3.10 5.10
N GLU A 244 5.90 -2.35 4.27
CA GLU A 244 4.71 -1.59 4.62
C GLU A 244 3.47 -2.33 4.12
N VAL A 245 2.56 -2.67 5.03
CA VAL A 245 1.25 -3.24 4.72
C VAL A 245 0.21 -2.15 4.85
N LYS A 246 -0.37 -1.76 3.70
CA LYS A 246 -1.27 -0.60 3.61
C LYS A 246 -2.73 -0.93 3.85
N GLY A 247 -3.45 0.06 4.39
CA GLY A 247 -4.91 0.09 4.39
C GLY A 247 -5.57 -0.83 5.41
N VAL A 248 -4.93 -1.11 6.53
CA VAL A 248 -5.51 -1.89 7.62
C VAL A 248 -6.60 -1.08 8.32
N GLN A 249 -7.83 -1.59 8.35
CA GLN A 249 -8.97 -0.89 8.97
C GLN A 249 -9.41 -1.50 10.30
N ASP A 250 -9.06 -2.75 10.55
CA ASP A 250 -9.45 -3.48 11.77
C ASP A 250 -8.26 -3.61 12.74
N LEU A 251 -8.43 -3.11 13.95
CA LEU A 251 -7.44 -3.23 15.02
C LEU A 251 -7.10 -4.69 15.34
N ALA A 252 -8.09 -5.60 15.25
CA ALA A 252 -7.86 -7.02 15.52
C ALA A 252 -6.94 -7.66 14.47
N GLY A 253 -6.98 -7.18 13.24
CA GLY A 253 -6.14 -7.67 12.14
C GLY A 253 -4.67 -7.25 12.23
N ILE A 254 -4.32 -6.23 13.02
CA ILE A 254 -2.94 -5.72 13.12
C ILE A 254 -1.98 -6.80 13.64
N GLU A 255 -2.37 -7.54 14.67
CA GLU A 255 -1.56 -8.63 15.23
C GLU A 255 -1.26 -9.69 14.17
N ASP A 256 -2.28 -10.11 13.43
CA ASP A 256 -2.16 -11.16 12.41
C ASP A 256 -1.28 -10.68 11.23
N ILE A 257 -1.37 -9.40 10.88
CA ILE A 257 -0.52 -8.78 9.86
C ILE A 257 0.94 -8.79 10.29
N VAL A 258 1.24 -8.36 11.51
CA VAL A 258 2.62 -8.36 12.03
C VAL A 258 3.16 -9.78 12.12
N ARG A 259 2.39 -10.74 12.68
CA ARG A 259 2.77 -12.16 12.75
C ARG A 259 3.02 -12.75 11.37
N GLY A 260 2.10 -12.48 10.43
CA GLY A 260 2.18 -12.98 9.07
C GLY A 260 3.42 -12.47 8.33
N GLU A 261 3.73 -11.18 8.45
CA GLU A 261 4.90 -10.59 7.79
C GLU A 261 6.22 -11.04 8.43
N VAL A 262 6.29 -11.15 9.76
CA VAL A 262 7.45 -11.75 10.45
C VAL A 262 7.69 -13.17 9.98
N GLY A 263 6.64 -14.00 9.94
CA GLY A 263 6.71 -15.37 9.43
C GLY A 263 7.20 -15.43 8.00
N ARG A 264 6.65 -14.59 7.11
CA ARG A 264 7.07 -14.51 5.71
C ARG A 264 8.56 -14.17 5.59
N GLN A 265 9.05 -13.17 6.32
CA GLN A 265 10.47 -12.80 6.29
C GLN A 265 11.37 -13.91 6.84
N ALA A 266 10.98 -14.55 7.94
CA ALA A 266 11.74 -15.65 8.54
C ALA A 266 11.85 -16.85 7.58
N GLU A 267 10.74 -17.23 6.91
CA GLU A 267 10.75 -18.32 5.93
C GLU A 267 11.56 -17.97 4.68
N LEU A 268 11.51 -16.72 4.20
CA LEU A 268 12.34 -16.28 3.09
C LEU A 268 13.84 -16.32 3.43
N LEU A 269 14.22 -15.97 4.66
CA LEU A 269 15.59 -16.09 5.14
C LEU A 269 16.03 -17.58 5.24
N ALA A 270 15.17 -18.46 5.72
CA ALA A 270 15.43 -19.88 5.75
C ALA A 270 15.61 -20.47 4.34
N ILE A 271 14.78 -20.06 3.38
CA ILE A 271 14.93 -20.45 1.97
C ILE A 271 16.24 -19.91 1.39
N ARG A 272 16.60 -18.65 1.66
CA ARG A 272 17.86 -18.04 1.25
C ARG A 272 19.07 -18.88 1.70
N ASP A 273 19.08 -19.28 2.96
CA ASP A 273 20.21 -20.02 3.52
C ASP A 273 20.27 -21.45 2.98
N GLU A 274 19.12 -22.11 2.80
CA GLU A 274 19.04 -23.41 2.15
C GLU A 274 19.49 -23.37 0.69
N LEU A 275 19.14 -22.33 -0.06
CA LEU A 275 19.64 -22.12 -1.43
C LEU A 275 21.16 -21.93 -1.48
N ARG A 276 21.73 -21.24 -0.50
CA ARG A 276 23.20 -21.09 -0.37
C ARG A 276 23.88 -22.42 -0.08
N ASP A 277 23.33 -23.20 0.84
CA ASP A 277 23.87 -24.52 1.20
C ASP A 277 23.79 -25.52 0.03
N ARG A 278 22.80 -25.35 -0.87
CA ARG A 278 22.65 -26.17 -2.07
C ARG A 278 23.47 -25.69 -3.28
N ASP A 279 24.28 -24.62 -3.14
CA ASP A 279 24.96 -23.94 -4.27
C ASP A 279 23.99 -23.64 -5.43
N ALA A 280 22.78 -23.18 -5.08
CA ALA A 280 21.69 -22.93 -6.02
C ALA A 280 22.08 -21.90 -7.09
N SER A 281 21.61 -22.10 -8.31
CA SER A 281 21.91 -21.20 -9.43
C SER A 281 20.76 -21.13 -10.41
N VAL A 282 20.76 -20.03 -11.19
CA VAL A 282 19.78 -19.78 -12.26
C VAL A 282 20.43 -20.06 -13.60
N GLY A 283 19.80 -20.92 -14.39
CA GLY A 283 20.27 -21.24 -15.74
C GLY A 283 19.81 -20.23 -16.80
N ASP A 284 20.20 -20.50 -18.04
CA ASP A 284 19.83 -19.65 -19.17
C ASP A 284 18.36 -19.74 -19.53
N VAL A 285 17.78 -18.61 -19.92
CA VAL A 285 16.41 -18.52 -20.44
C VAL A 285 16.32 -19.24 -21.78
N ARG A 286 15.30 -20.10 -21.95
CA ARG A 286 15.05 -20.86 -23.18
C ARG A 286 13.66 -20.58 -23.71
N ASP A 287 13.52 -20.37 -25.02
CA ASP A 287 12.22 -20.33 -25.68
C ASP A 287 11.70 -21.77 -25.84
N VAL A 288 10.62 -22.09 -25.16
CA VAL A 288 9.97 -23.41 -25.17
C VAL A 288 8.56 -23.35 -25.74
N THR A 289 8.24 -22.27 -26.46
CA THR A 289 6.93 -22.06 -27.07
C THR A 289 6.43 -23.26 -27.88
N GLY A 290 7.35 -23.92 -28.59
CA GLY A 290 7.00 -25.11 -29.41
C GLY A 290 6.53 -26.32 -28.60
N VAL A 291 6.91 -26.45 -27.32
CA VAL A 291 6.44 -27.55 -26.44
C VAL A 291 4.96 -27.37 -26.13
N PHE A 292 4.46 -26.15 -26.09
CA PHE A 292 3.12 -25.78 -25.69
C PHE A 292 2.18 -25.44 -26.86
N ALA A 293 2.56 -25.77 -28.09
CA ALA A 293 1.77 -25.44 -29.28
C ALA A 293 0.32 -26.00 -29.23
N ASP A 294 0.14 -27.18 -28.66
CA ASP A 294 -1.15 -27.85 -28.52
C ASP A 294 -1.60 -27.96 -27.04
N THR A 295 -1.13 -27.08 -26.17
CA THR A 295 -1.40 -27.13 -24.72
C THR A 295 -2.90 -27.00 -24.40
N GLU A 296 -3.34 -27.67 -23.33
CA GLU A 296 -4.67 -27.48 -22.76
C GLU A 296 -4.72 -26.40 -21.67
N SER A 297 -3.56 -25.83 -21.30
CA SER A 297 -3.51 -24.74 -20.33
C SER A 297 -4.13 -23.46 -20.88
N GLY A 298 -5.24 -23.01 -20.28
CA GLY A 298 -5.93 -21.79 -20.68
C GLY A 298 -5.06 -20.54 -20.58
N VAL A 299 -4.19 -20.46 -19.56
CA VAL A 299 -3.28 -19.33 -19.35
C VAL A 299 -2.21 -19.27 -20.45
N ILE A 300 -1.58 -20.41 -20.77
CA ILE A 300 -0.55 -20.46 -21.79
C ILE A 300 -1.17 -20.21 -23.17
N ARG A 301 -2.32 -20.82 -23.46
CA ARG A 301 -3.03 -20.61 -24.72
C ARG A 301 -3.40 -19.14 -24.94
N GLY A 302 -3.94 -18.47 -23.90
CA GLY A 302 -4.27 -17.05 -23.98
C GLY A 302 -3.03 -16.17 -24.28
N ALA A 303 -1.88 -16.50 -23.71
CA ALA A 303 -0.64 -15.80 -24.02
C ALA A 303 -0.19 -16.04 -25.47
N LEU A 304 -0.26 -17.28 -25.97
CA LEU A 304 0.11 -17.64 -27.34
C LEU A 304 -0.83 -17.01 -28.38
N ASP A 305 -2.13 -17.01 -28.12
CA ASP A 305 -3.15 -16.40 -28.98
C ASP A 305 -2.95 -14.87 -29.12
N SER A 306 -2.38 -14.25 -28.08
CA SER A 306 -2.02 -12.82 -28.07
C SER A 306 -0.63 -12.54 -28.69
N GLY A 307 0.01 -13.54 -29.28
CA GLY A 307 1.34 -13.43 -29.89
C GLY A 307 2.49 -13.46 -28.91
N GLY A 308 2.23 -13.84 -27.67
CA GLY A 308 3.24 -14.04 -26.64
C GLY A 308 4.07 -15.30 -26.84
N LYS A 309 5.00 -15.55 -25.92
CA LYS A 309 5.91 -16.70 -25.92
C LYS A 309 5.91 -17.39 -24.55
N VAL A 310 6.29 -18.67 -24.57
CA VAL A 310 6.59 -19.41 -23.34
C VAL A 310 8.10 -19.55 -23.20
N THR A 311 8.64 -19.10 -22.08
CA THR A 311 10.06 -19.23 -21.76
C THR A 311 10.24 -20.10 -20.53
N ALA A 312 11.28 -20.90 -20.50
CA ALA A 312 11.67 -21.69 -19.33
C ALA A 312 13.04 -21.23 -18.80
N VAL A 313 13.15 -21.22 -17.48
CA VAL A 313 14.40 -20.92 -16.76
C VAL A 313 14.70 -22.07 -15.81
N PRO A 314 15.78 -22.82 -15.98
CA PRO A 314 16.20 -23.82 -15.00
C PRO A 314 16.62 -23.15 -13.69
N LEU A 315 16.08 -23.64 -12.57
CA LEU A 315 16.43 -23.21 -11.22
C LEU A 315 17.11 -24.39 -10.50
N PHE A 316 18.44 -24.45 -10.59
CA PHE A 316 19.22 -25.53 -9.98
C PHE A 316 19.28 -25.37 -8.46
N GLY A 317 19.00 -26.42 -7.71
CA GLY A 317 18.97 -26.40 -6.25
C GLY A 317 17.67 -25.89 -5.61
N PHE A 318 16.65 -25.54 -6.42
CA PHE A 318 15.37 -25.03 -5.92
C PHE A 318 14.30 -26.11 -5.68
N ASP A 319 14.62 -27.37 -5.90
CA ASP A 319 13.67 -28.48 -5.75
C ASP A 319 12.93 -28.45 -4.40
N GLY A 320 11.59 -28.39 -4.46
CA GLY A 320 10.68 -28.26 -3.31
C GLY A 320 10.63 -26.88 -2.66
N LEU A 321 11.42 -25.91 -3.09
CA LEU A 321 11.46 -24.58 -2.48
C LEU A 321 10.48 -23.59 -3.13
N VAL A 322 10.27 -23.68 -4.44
CA VAL A 322 9.35 -22.75 -5.12
C VAL A 322 7.92 -22.98 -4.67
N GLY A 323 7.54 -24.24 -4.41
CA GLY A 323 6.25 -24.61 -3.84
C GLY A 323 6.12 -24.41 -2.33
N ARG A 324 7.20 -24.04 -1.62
CA ARG A 324 7.21 -23.89 -0.15
C ARG A 324 6.34 -22.72 0.29
N GLU A 325 5.50 -22.97 1.28
CA GLU A 325 4.66 -21.95 1.91
C GLU A 325 5.53 -21.03 2.78
N ILE A 326 5.40 -19.73 2.57
CA ILE A 326 6.13 -18.68 3.30
C ILE A 326 5.22 -17.87 4.23
N GLN A 327 3.92 -17.95 3.97
CA GLN A 327 2.85 -17.36 4.77
C GLN A 327 1.56 -18.13 4.44
N SER A 328 0.53 -18.03 5.26
CA SER A 328 -0.78 -18.63 4.97
C SER A 328 -1.25 -18.26 3.55
N ASP A 329 -1.55 -19.29 2.76
CA ASP A 329 -2.00 -19.16 1.36
C ASP A 329 -1.00 -18.45 0.41
N ARG A 330 0.26 -18.27 0.81
CA ARG A 330 1.30 -17.64 0.00
C ARG A 330 2.58 -18.48 -0.04
N ARG A 331 3.08 -18.75 -1.23
CA ARG A 331 4.28 -19.56 -1.50
C ARG A 331 5.39 -18.71 -2.10
N LEU A 332 6.63 -19.21 -2.09
CA LEU A 332 7.72 -18.56 -2.83
C LEU A 332 7.37 -18.36 -4.31
N GLY A 333 6.71 -19.35 -4.94
CA GLY A 333 6.23 -19.24 -6.32
C GLY A 333 5.26 -18.07 -6.53
N THR A 334 4.45 -17.72 -5.53
CA THR A 334 3.55 -16.56 -5.57
C THR A 334 4.35 -15.25 -5.60
N GLU A 335 5.39 -15.12 -4.77
CA GLU A 335 6.30 -13.95 -4.78
C GLU A 335 6.98 -13.78 -6.15
N LEU A 336 7.50 -14.89 -6.70
CA LEU A 336 8.13 -14.89 -8.02
C LEU A 336 7.13 -14.52 -9.13
N SER A 337 5.88 -15.00 -9.03
CA SER A 337 4.81 -14.67 -9.98
C SER A 337 4.47 -13.18 -9.97
N ASP A 338 4.32 -12.60 -8.77
CA ASP A 338 4.04 -11.17 -8.63
C ASP A 338 5.17 -10.31 -9.21
N HIS A 339 6.42 -10.73 -8.99
CA HIS A 339 7.59 -10.09 -9.59
C HIS A 339 7.58 -10.18 -11.12
N ALA A 340 7.33 -11.38 -11.65
CA ALA A 340 7.28 -11.62 -13.10
C ALA A 340 6.17 -10.80 -13.78
N LYS A 341 4.99 -10.73 -13.18
CA LYS A 341 3.85 -9.95 -13.69
C LYS A 341 4.17 -8.46 -13.79
N ARG A 342 4.88 -7.88 -12.81
CA ARG A 342 5.33 -6.47 -12.85
C ARG A 342 6.28 -6.19 -14.03
N HIS A 343 6.92 -7.22 -14.57
CA HIS A 343 7.81 -7.13 -15.73
C HIS A 343 7.15 -7.64 -17.03
N GLY A 344 5.82 -7.73 -17.06
CA GLY A 344 5.04 -8.05 -18.25
C GLY A 344 4.86 -9.55 -18.54
N ALA A 345 5.21 -10.43 -17.60
CA ALA A 345 4.86 -11.84 -17.74
C ALA A 345 3.35 -12.07 -17.42
N GLY A 346 2.65 -12.88 -18.21
CA GLY A 346 1.26 -13.23 -17.96
C GLY A 346 1.05 -14.15 -16.75
N GLY A 347 2.10 -14.86 -16.32
CA GLY A 347 2.12 -15.75 -15.16
C GLY A 347 3.34 -16.66 -15.19
N ILE A 348 3.55 -17.41 -14.11
CA ILE A 348 4.59 -18.43 -14.03
C ILE A 348 3.99 -19.77 -13.59
N PHE A 349 4.64 -20.84 -14.00
CA PHE A 349 4.44 -22.20 -13.48
C PHE A 349 5.80 -22.75 -13.05
N HIS A 350 5.82 -23.66 -12.10
CA HIS A 350 7.05 -24.31 -11.65
C HIS A 350 6.86 -25.81 -11.47
N THR A 351 7.95 -26.57 -11.56
CA THR A 351 7.90 -28.03 -11.57
C THR A 351 7.52 -28.64 -10.23
N ASP A 352 7.59 -27.91 -9.12
CA ASP A 352 7.12 -28.39 -7.81
C ASP A 352 5.58 -28.56 -7.77
N GLU A 353 4.84 -27.88 -8.64
CA GLU A 353 3.37 -27.98 -8.70
C GLU A 353 2.85 -28.67 -9.97
N LEU A 354 3.70 -28.85 -11.01
CA LEU A 354 3.29 -29.47 -12.26
C LEU A 354 3.44 -31.01 -12.18
N PRO A 355 2.54 -31.77 -12.87
CA PRO A 355 1.52 -31.33 -13.82
C PRO A 355 0.25 -30.79 -13.16
N ALA A 356 -0.18 -29.62 -13.57
CA ALA A 356 -1.41 -28.94 -13.11
C ALA A 356 -1.83 -27.85 -14.13
N TYR A 357 -2.96 -27.21 -13.91
CA TYR A 357 -3.45 -26.04 -14.68
C TYR A 357 -3.57 -26.27 -16.20
N GLY A 358 -3.81 -27.52 -16.61
CA GLY A 358 -3.86 -27.89 -18.02
C GLY A 358 -2.50 -28.14 -18.66
N VAL A 359 -1.40 -28.09 -17.90
CA VAL A 359 -0.07 -28.54 -18.33
C VAL A 359 0.05 -30.03 -18.06
N THR A 360 0.39 -30.81 -19.08
CA THR A 360 0.44 -32.27 -19.05
C THR A 360 1.81 -32.82 -18.61
N GLU A 361 1.85 -34.08 -18.16
CA GLU A 361 3.13 -34.77 -17.86
C GLU A 361 4.09 -34.79 -19.07
N ALA A 362 3.54 -34.95 -20.28
CA ALA A 362 4.34 -34.99 -21.50
C ALA A 362 5.01 -33.63 -21.79
N GLU A 363 4.30 -32.54 -21.55
CA GLU A 363 4.86 -31.17 -21.67
C GLU A 363 5.93 -30.92 -20.60
N VAL A 364 5.70 -31.33 -19.36
CA VAL A 364 6.71 -31.22 -18.28
C VAL A 364 7.96 -32.06 -18.60
N GLU A 365 7.80 -33.27 -19.11
CA GLU A 365 8.94 -34.13 -19.49
C GLU A 365 9.73 -33.54 -20.68
N ALA A 366 9.06 -32.88 -21.61
CA ALA A 366 9.71 -32.18 -22.72
C ALA A 366 10.52 -30.95 -22.33
N LEU A 367 10.34 -30.43 -21.10
CA LEU A 367 11.14 -29.32 -20.55
C LEU A 367 12.44 -29.78 -19.90
N ARG A 368 12.56 -31.06 -19.52
CA ARG A 368 13.74 -31.65 -18.89
C ARG A 368 14.80 -32.01 -19.92
#